data_e8576700641e8b07799ae0190aee40fb
#
_entry.id   e8576700641e8b07799ae0190aee40fb
#
_cell.length_a   1.000
_cell.length_b   1.000
_cell.length_c   1.000
_cell.angle_alpha   90.00
_cell.angle_beta   90.00
_cell.angle_gamma   90.00
#
_symmetry.space_group_name_H-M   'P 1'
#
loop_
_entity.id
_entity.type
_entity.pdbx_description
1 polymer ?
#
loop_
_entity_poly.entity_id
_entity_poly.type
_entity_poly.pdbx_seq_one_letter_code
_entity_poly.pdbx_strand_id
1 'polypeptide(L)'
;MLKVRQEAFCRAYADDPNGAAAARTAGYAESGARQEASRLLAKPEIAERLDELRLAAAERRARVAEELMAKLDPLYSAGLEKDDHDRVVETVRLQAEIAGLIGVRGPGRS
;
A
#
# COMPACT_ATOMS: atom_id res chain seq x y z
N MET A 1 -9.89 -21.05 -9.05
CA MET A 1 -10.44 -19.70 -9.30
C MET A 1 -11.42 -19.32 -8.21
N LEU A 2 -11.31 -18.12 -7.70
CA LEU A 2 -12.20 -17.66 -6.65
C LEU A 2 -13.58 -17.29 -7.19
N LYS A 3 -14.60 -17.49 -6.35
CA LYS A 3 -15.95 -17.04 -6.66
C LYS A 3 -15.98 -15.50 -6.60
N VAL A 4 -16.97 -14.91 -7.26
CA VAL A 4 -17.10 -13.44 -7.35
C VAL A 4 -17.09 -12.77 -5.97
N ARG A 5 -17.86 -13.32 -5.01
CA ARG A 5 -17.88 -12.75 -3.65
C ARG A 5 -16.55 -12.91 -2.93
N GLN A 6 -15.86 -14.01 -3.15
CA GLN A 6 -14.56 -14.26 -2.54
C GLN A 6 -13.53 -13.27 -3.05
N GLU A 7 -13.53 -13.02 -4.35
CA GLU A 7 -12.64 -12.02 -4.95
C GLU A 7 -12.96 -10.61 -4.40
N ALA A 8 -14.24 -10.26 -4.32
CA ALA A 8 -14.66 -8.98 -3.76
C ALA A 8 -14.24 -8.83 -2.30
N PHE A 9 -14.36 -9.90 -1.51
CA PHE A 9 -13.87 -9.91 -0.13
C PHE A 9 -12.37 -9.64 -0.06
N CYS A 10 -11.60 -10.33 -0.89
CA CYS A 10 -10.14 -10.16 -0.91
C CYS A 10 -9.75 -8.73 -1.24
N ARG A 11 -10.39 -8.13 -2.24
CA ARG A 11 -10.09 -6.74 -2.63
C ARG A 11 -10.43 -5.75 -1.53
N ALA A 12 -11.59 -5.91 -0.90
CA ALA A 12 -12.00 -5.05 0.20
C ALA A 12 -11.07 -5.21 1.40
N TYR A 13 -10.72 -6.45 1.75
CA TYR A 13 -9.87 -6.73 2.90
C TYR A 13 -8.43 -6.26 2.68
N ALA A 14 -7.91 -6.37 1.46
CA ALA A 14 -6.58 -5.88 1.15
C ALA A 14 -6.49 -4.36 1.25
N ASP A 15 -7.60 -3.67 0.95
CA ASP A 15 -7.68 -2.22 1.07
C ASP A 15 -7.80 -1.76 2.52
N ASP A 16 -8.68 -2.42 3.29
CA ASP A 16 -8.90 -2.14 4.70
C ASP A 16 -9.08 -3.48 5.43
N PRO A 17 -8.13 -3.91 6.27
CA PRO A 17 -8.17 -5.22 6.91
C PRO A 17 -9.19 -5.32 8.05
N ASN A 18 -10.44 -5.03 7.74
CA ASN A 18 -11.59 -5.20 8.62
C ASN A 18 -12.46 -6.31 8.03
N GLY A 19 -12.37 -7.52 8.58
CA GLY A 19 -13.02 -8.70 8.02
C GLY A 19 -14.53 -8.58 7.90
N ALA A 20 -15.21 -8.12 8.94
CA ALA A 20 -16.67 -7.97 8.90
C ALA A 20 -17.11 -6.95 7.87
N ALA A 21 -16.42 -5.79 7.79
CA ALA A 21 -16.72 -4.77 6.80
C ALA A 21 -16.45 -5.27 5.38
N ALA A 22 -15.36 -6.00 5.17
CA ALA A 22 -15.03 -6.57 3.87
C ALA A 22 -16.07 -7.60 3.43
N ALA A 23 -16.55 -8.43 4.36
CA ALA A 23 -17.58 -9.41 4.06
C ALA A 23 -18.90 -8.73 3.65
N ARG A 24 -19.29 -7.67 4.36
CA ARG A 24 -20.46 -6.89 4.00
C ARG A 24 -20.33 -6.25 2.62
N THR A 25 -19.19 -5.64 2.36
CA THR A 25 -18.89 -5.03 1.06
C THR A 25 -18.97 -6.07 -0.07
N ALA A 26 -18.55 -7.30 0.21
CA ALA A 26 -18.57 -8.38 -0.78
C ALA A 26 -19.98 -8.97 -0.99
N GLY A 27 -20.96 -8.57 -0.19
CA GLY A 27 -22.32 -9.02 -0.36
C GLY A 27 -22.74 -10.18 0.54
N TYR A 28 -21.94 -10.53 1.53
CA TYR A 28 -22.34 -11.53 2.54
C TYR A 28 -23.32 -10.93 3.53
N ALA A 29 -24.14 -11.78 4.14
CA ALA A 29 -25.16 -11.32 5.08
C ALA A 29 -24.54 -10.58 6.25
N GLU A 30 -25.16 -9.47 6.64
CA GLU A 30 -24.67 -8.64 7.74
C GLU A 30 -24.64 -9.41 9.06
N SER A 31 -25.65 -10.21 9.32
CA SER A 31 -25.79 -10.95 10.58
C SER A 31 -24.75 -12.06 10.76
N GLY A 32 -23.97 -12.40 9.79
CA GLY A 32 -22.93 -13.42 9.89
C GLY A 32 -21.60 -12.95 9.38
N ALA A 33 -21.45 -11.63 9.16
CA ALA A 33 -20.28 -11.09 8.49
C ALA A 33 -18.96 -11.42 9.19
N ARG A 34 -18.91 -11.35 10.52
CA ARG A 34 -17.70 -11.65 11.29
C ARG A 34 -17.30 -13.11 11.14
N GLN A 35 -18.26 -14.02 11.30
CA GLN A 35 -18.02 -15.45 11.17
C GLN A 35 -17.62 -15.83 9.75
N GLU A 36 -18.29 -15.21 8.76
CA GLU A 36 -17.95 -15.46 7.36
C GLU A 36 -16.54 -14.99 7.04
N ALA A 37 -16.15 -13.82 7.55
CA ALA A 37 -14.79 -13.31 7.38
C ALA A 37 -13.75 -14.27 7.97
N SER A 38 -14.00 -14.78 9.18
CA SER A 38 -13.10 -15.75 9.81
C SER A 38 -12.98 -17.02 8.99
N ARG A 39 -14.09 -17.50 8.45
CA ARG A 39 -14.10 -18.69 7.61
C ARG A 39 -13.31 -18.48 6.32
N LEU A 40 -13.52 -17.33 5.67
CA LEU A 40 -12.80 -17.00 4.44
C LEU A 40 -11.30 -16.87 4.68
N LEU A 41 -10.91 -16.16 5.73
CA LEU A 41 -9.49 -15.94 6.03
C LEU A 41 -8.75 -17.23 6.41
N ALA A 42 -9.46 -18.27 6.80
CA ALA A 42 -8.87 -19.58 7.08
C ALA A 42 -8.61 -20.40 5.81
N LYS A 43 -9.13 -19.98 4.67
CA LYS A 43 -8.95 -20.72 3.41
C LYS A 43 -7.63 -20.38 2.75
N PRO A 44 -6.83 -21.38 2.36
CA PRO A 44 -5.54 -21.12 1.71
C PRO A 44 -5.65 -20.29 0.43
N GLU A 45 -6.67 -20.53 -0.39
CA GLU A 45 -6.86 -19.79 -1.64
C GLU A 45 -7.17 -18.31 -1.41
N ILE A 46 -7.83 -17.99 -0.29
CA ILE A 46 -8.07 -16.60 0.09
C ILE A 46 -6.75 -15.93 0.53
N ALA A 47 -5.98 -16.62 1.38
CA ALA A 47 -4.69 -16.12 1.85
C ALA A 47 -3.75 -15.85 0.67
N GLU A 48 -3.70 -16.78 -0.28
CA GLU A 48 -2.87 -16.65 -1.48
C GLU A 48 -3.28 -15.43 -2.31
N ARG A 49 -4.60 -15.25 -2.52
CA ARG A 49 -5.08 -14.11 -3.28
C ARG A 49 -4.81 -12.78 -2.58
N LEU A 50 -4.92 -12.75 -1.26
CA LEU A 50 -4.57 -11.56 -0.48
C LEU A 50 -3.10 -11.19 -0.64
N ASP A 51 -2.22 -12.18 -0.61
CA ASP A 51 -0.79 -11.94 -0.82
C ASP A 51 -0.51 -11.36 -2.20
N GLU A 52 -1.17 -11.90 -3.24
CA GLU A 52 -1.04 -11.39 -4.60
C GLU A 52 -1.49 -9.92 -4.69
N LEU A 53 -2.62 -9.60 -4.09
CA LEU A 53 -3.15 -8.23 -4.11
C LEU A 53 -2.25 -7.26 -3.34
N ARG A 54 -1.70 -7.68 -2.21
CA ARG A 54 -0.78 -6.87 -1.41
C ARG A 54 0.51 -6.61 -2.16
N LEU A 55 1.04 -7.62 -2.83
CA LEU A 55 2.25 -7.47 -3.63
C LEU A 55 2.01 -6.49 -4.78
N ALA A 56 0.91 -6.64 -5.51
CA ALA A 56 0.58 -5.75 -6.60
C ALA A 56 0.42 -4.30 -6.13
N ALA A 57 -0.19 -4.09 -4.96
CA ALA A 57 -0.33 -2.76 -4.39
C ALA A 57 1.03 -2.16 -4.01
N ALA A 58 1.93 -2.97 -3.44
CA ALA A 58 3.27 -2.53 -3.08
C ALA A 58 4.07 -2.14 -4.33
N GLU A 59 3.95 -2.92 -5.39
CA GLU A 59 4.61 -2.61 -6.67
C GLU A 59 4.11 -1.31 -7.27
N ARG A 60 2.79 -1.07 -7.22
CA ARG A 60 2.22 0.20 -7.70
C ARG A 60 2.74 1.39 -6.89
N ARG A 61 2.79 1.26 -5.56
CA ARG A 61 3.33 2.31 -4.69
C ARG A 61 4.80 2.61 -5.01
N ALA A 62 5.57 1.55 -5.24
CA ALA A 62 6.98 1.70 -5.58
C ALA A 62 7.16 2.45 -6.90
N ARG A 63 6.34 2.13 -7.93
CA ARG A 63 6.42 2.83 -9.22
C ARG A 63 6.07 4.31 -9.08
N VAL A 64 5.01 4.62 -8.34
CA VAL A 64 4.61 6.01 -8.11
C VAL A 64 5.71 6.75 -7.36
N ALA A 65 6.31 6.11 -6.35
CA ALA A 65 7.40 6.72 -5.59
C ALA A 65 8.61 7.01 -6.48
N GLU A 66 8.97 6.09 -7.36
CA GLU A 66 10.07 6.30 -8.31
C GLU A 66 9.81 7.49 -9.23
N GLU A 67 8.58 7.61 -9.74
CA GLU A 67 8.19 8.74 -10.59
C GLU A 67 8.29 10.07 -9.84
N LEU A 68 7.82 10.11 -8.59
CA LEU A 68 7.89 11.32 -7.77
C LEU A 68 9.33 11.67 -7.42
N MET A 69 10.15 10.66 -7.09
CA MET A 69 11.56 10.87 -6.79
C MET A 69 12.28 11.46 -7.99
N ALA A 70 12.01 10.95 -9.19
CA ALA A 70 12.62 11.44 -10.42
C ALA A 70 12.24 12.90 -10.67
N LYS A 71 11.01 13.30 -10.34
CA LYS A 71 10.58 14.70 -10.48
C LYS A 71 11.25 15.63 -9.48
N LEU A 72 11.64 15.11 -8.33
CA LEU A 72 12.29 15.91 -7.28
C LEU A 72 13.80 16.07 -7.50
N ASP A 73 14.45 15.13 -8.19
CA ASP A 73 15.89 15.18 -8.41
C ASP A 73 16.37 16.47 -9.07
N PRO A 74 15.71 16.99 -10.11
CA PRO A 74 16.12 18.28 -10.70
C PRO A 74 16.02 19.45 -9.71
N LEU A 75 15.08 19.40 -8.79
CA LEU A 75 14.94 20.44 -7.76
C LEU A 75 16.10 20.40 -6.78
N TYR A 76 16.54 19.21 -6.41
CA TYR A 76 17.70 19.03 -5.56
C TYR A 76 18.96 19.57 -6.23
N SER A 77 19.20 19.20 -7.49
CA SER A 77 20.34 19.68 -8.26
C SER A 77 20.34 21.18 -8.44
N ALA A 78 19.17 21.76 -8.75
CA ALA A 78 19.03 23.20 -8.90
C ALA A 78 19.32 23.95 -7.60
N GLY A 79 18.88 23.38 -6.48
CA GLY A 79 19.13 23.95 -5.15
C GLY A 79 20.61 23.96 -4.82
N LEU A 80 21.33 22.90 -5.16
CA LEU A 80 22.78 22.82 -4.95
C LEU A 80 23.53 23.82 -5.81
N GLU A 81 23.16 23.94 -7.07
CA GLU A 81 23.80 24.88 -8.00
C GLU A 81 23.63 26.33 -7.58
N LYS A 82 22.46 26.66 -7.04
CA LYS A 82 22.12 28.01 -6.62
C LYS A 82 22.45 28.32 -5.16
N ASP A 83 23.03 27.32 -4.47
CA ASP A 83 23.31 27.44 -3.04
C ASP A 83 22.02 27.73 -2.22
N ASP A 84 20.90 27.19 -2.66
CA ASP A 84 19.61 27.40 -2.01
C ASP A 84 19.40 26.30 -0.97
N HIS A 85 19.86 26.56 0.24
CA HIS A 85 19.86 25.60 1.33
C HIS A 85 18.44 25.12 1.67
N ASP A 86 17.48 26.04 1.74
CA ASP A 86 16.10 25.72 2.09
C ASP A 86 15.46 24.79 1.07
N ARG A 87 15.72 25.02 -0.22
CA ARG A 87 15.24 24.16 -1.29
C ARG A 87 15.81 22.75 -1.19
N VAL A 88 17.11 22.64 -0.92
CA VAL A 88 17.79 21.35 -0.78
C VAL A 88 17.20 20.57 0.39
N VAL A 89 17.05 21.22 1.54
CA VAL A 89 16.49 20.58 2.75
C VAL A 89 15.07 20.11 2.50
N GLU A 90 14.22 20.96 1.92
CA GLU A 90 12.82 20.60 1.65
C GLU A 90 12.71 19.45 0.66
N THR A 91 13.53 19.47 -0.40
CA THR A 91 13.52 18.40 -1.39
C THR A 91 13.92 17.05 -0.76
N VAL A 92 14.97 17.03 0.06
CA VAL A 92 15.42 15.83 0.75
C VAL A 92 14.35 15.32 1.70
N ARG A 93 13.66 16.23 2.39
CA ARG A 93 12.57 15.86 3.30
C ARG A 93 11.44 15.16 2.54
N LEU A 94 11.01 15.71 1.40
CA LEU A 94 9.98 15.12 0.56
C LEU A 94 10.39 13.75 0.04
N GLN A 95 11.64 13.60 -0.39
CA GLN A 95 12.15 12.32 -0.85
C GLN A 95 12.14 11.27 0.27
N ALA A 96 12.49 11.67 1.48
CA ALA A 96 12.46 10.78 2.65
C ALA A 96 11.03 10.33 2.98
N GLU A 97 10.06 11.24 2.89
CA GLU A 97 8.66 10.91 3.11
C GLU A 97 8.14 9.92 2.07
N ILE A 98 8.50 10.11 0.80
CA ILE A 98 8.13 9.20 -0.28
C ILE A 98 8.72 7.80 -0.03
N ALA A 99 10.00 7.74 0.36
CA ALA A 99 10.65 6.47 0.70
C ALA A 99 9.93 5.77 1.85
N GLY A 100 9.46 6.52 2.85
CA GLY A 100 8.69 5.98 3.96
C GLY A 100 7.38 5.35 3.53
N LEU A 101 6.72 5.90 2.52
CA LEU A 101 5.45 5.38 2.01
C LEU A 101 5.57 3.99 1.39
N ILE A 102 6.75 3.63 0.87
CA ILE A 102 6.98 2.31 0.29
C ILE A 102 7.68 1.36 1.25
N GLY A 103 7.77 1.73 2.53
CA GLY A 103 8.32 0.88 3.57
C GLY A 103 9.85 0.80 3.61
N VAL A 104 10.55 1.68 2.92
CA VAL A 104 12.01 1.74 3.00
C VAL A 104 12.41 2.30 4.37
N ARG A 105 13.26 1.57 5.08
CA ARG A 105 13.71 1.99 6.41
C ARG A 105 15.11 2.56 6.35
N GLY A 106 15.30 3.64 7.11
CA GLY A 106 16.62 4.23 7.22
C GLY A 106 17.57 3.36 8.05
N PRO A 107 18.87 3.67 8.00
CA PRO A 107 19.88 2.95 8.80
C PRO A 107 19.58 3.06 10.29
N GLY A 108 19.88 1.98 11.03
CA GLY A 108 19.72 1.96 12.47
C GLY A 108 18.32 1.62 12.95
N ARG A 109 17.39 1.38 12.06
CA ARG A 109 16.06 0.90 12.42
C ARG A 109 16.00 -0.61 12.33
N SER A 110 15.56 -1.22 13.38
CA SER A 110 15.41 -2.67 13.45
C SER A 110 13.95 -3.09 13.49
#